data_e824694c7ac9299c82a3cee4761a2803
#
_entry.id   e824694c7ac9299c82a3cee4761a2803
#
_cell.length_a   1.000
_cell.length_b   1.000
_cell.length_c   1.000
_cell.angle_alpha   90.00
_cell.angle_beta   90.00
_cell.angle_gamma   90.00
#
_symmetry.space_group_name_H-M   'P 1'
#
loop_
_entity.id
_entity.type
_entity.pdbx_description
1 polymer ?
#
loop_
_entity_poly.entity_id
_entity_poly.type
_entity_poly.pdbx_seq_one_letter_code
_entity_poly.pdbx_strand_id
1 'polypeptide(L)'
;YKIVITHNGNTYESDFLVSEPAPEIDDFYYSQDQQSGCLIFYVDARGNDNMHNFMWTFEEDYEVHASVNMLYTMHDNGYIIKYDPSAFPELDKEKGYNPYLYCWTHANSSSINIYSTSNLTENVVKMHEIYRLNASYSRFDHLYCMTLYQSAISDEAYNYYATMKRLTELTGSLFSPMPSDVKGNITCTKGGQKDPRGYITASHVTYKRLFVSGDEITLKRTYKYDYMPGNNFKLEQPEDPRFALGYVLWSKHPTNYTQQDLRLYYPEACNCQKVSTKIKPEWWPNDLL
;
A
#
# COMPACT_ATOMS: atom_id res chain seq x y z
N TYR A 1 -16.77 17.77 -19.70
CA TYR A 1 -17.25 17.76 -18.31
C TYR A 1 -16.89 19.07 -17.63
N LYS A 2 -17.69 19.47 -16.64
CA LYS A 2 -17.40 20.62 -15.77
C LYS A 2 -17.76 20.22 -14.34
N ILE A 3 -16.90 20.53 -13.40
CA ILE A 3 -17.15 20.28 -11.99
C ILE A 3 -17.56 21.58 -11.33
N VAL A 4 -18.64 21.52 -10.53
CA VAL A 4 -19.14 22.62 -9.73
C VAL A 4 -19.18 22.17 -8.28
N ILE A 5 -18.48 22.90 -7.41
CA ILE A 5 -18.39 22.60 -5.98
C ILE A 5 -18.99 23.78 -5.20
N THR A 6 -19.92 23.51 -4.30
CA THR A 6 -20.46 24.51 -3.39
C THR A 6 -19.98 24.19 -1.96
N HIS A 7 -19.31 25.16 -1.34
CA HIS A 7 -18.79 25.02 0.02
C HIS A 7 -18.89 26.36 0.77
N ASN A 8 -19.48 26.34 1.97
CA ASN A 8 -19.64 27.53 2.83
C ASN A 8 -20.22 28.76 2.10
N GLY A 9 -21.24 28.56 1.26
CA GLY A 9 -21.88 29.63 0.48
C GLY A 9 -21.10 30.14 -0.73
N ASN A 10 -19.91 29.62 -0.97
CA ASN A 10 -19.11 29.92 -2.15
C ASN A 10 -19.32 28.85 -3.23
N THR A 11 -19.21 29.22 -4.49
CA THR A 11 -19.26 28.30 -5.63
C THR A 11 -17.94 28.35 -6.38
N TYR A 12 -17.41 27.21 -6.66
CA TYR A 12 -16.16 26.99 -7.38
C TYR A 12 -16.44 26.15 -8.61
N GLU A 13 -15.89 26.54 -9.73
CA GLU A 13 -16.11 25.85 -10.99
C GLU A 13 -14.80 25.57 -11.69
N SER A 14 -14.69 24.36 -12.27
CA SER A 14 -13.58 24.05 -13.15
C SER A 14 -13.79 24.63 -14.52
N ASP A 15 -12.75 24.74 -15.33
CA ASP A 15 -12.87 24.86 -16.77
C ASP A 15 -13.63 23.65 -17.36
N PHE A 16 -14.05 23.72 -18.61
CA PHE A 16 -14.58 22.57 -19.32
C PHE A 16 -13.44 21.59 -19.63
N LEU A 17 -13.60 20.36 -19.17
CA LEU A 17 -12.65 19.29 -19.33
C LEU A 17 -13.08 18.35 -20.46
N VAL A 18 -12.18 18.05 -21.35
CA VAL A 18 -12.34 17.00 -22.35
C VAL A 18 -11.77 15.71 -21.74
N SER A 19 -12.52 14.63 -21.85
CA SER A 19 -12.02 13.32 -21.42
C SER A 19 -11.12 12.74 -22.49
N GLU A 20 -9.85 12.66 -22.19
CA GLU A 20 -8.88 12.05 -23.08
C GLU A 20 -8.95 10.52 -23.00
N PRO A 21 -8.88 9.80 -24.12
CA PRO A 21 -8.76 8.36 -24.11
C PRO A 21 -7.40 7.96 -23.53
N ALA A 22 -7.37 7.07 -22.54
CA ALA A 22 -6.12 6.51 -22.04
C ALA A 22 -5.63 5.43 -23.01
N PRO A 23 -4.33 5.41 -23.33
CA PRO A 23 -3.75 4.30 -24.07
C PRO A 23 -3.65 3.07 -23.16
N GLU A 24 -3.48 1.93 -23.78
CA GLU A 24 -3.14 0.72 -23.06
C GLU A 24 -1.73 0.80 -22.49
N ILE A 25 -1.52 0.15 -21.35
CA ILE A 25 -0.19 -0.09 -20.81
C ILE A 25 0.41 -1.22 -21.61
N ASP A 26 1.51 -0.99 -22.34
CA ASP A 26 2.18 -2.02 -23.14
C ASP A 26 2.70 -3.11 -22.20
N ASP A 27 3.53 -2.72 -21.22
CA ASP A 27 4.05 -3.63 -20.21
C ASP A 27 4.17 -2.95 -18.83
N PHE A 28 4.06 -3.76 -17.77
CA PHE A 28 4.28 -3.33 -16.41
C PHE A 28 5.01 -4.45 -15.66
N TYR A 29 6.24 -4.19 -15.24
CA TYR A 29 7.16 -5.19 -14.73
C TYR A 29 8.08 -4.62 -13.66
N TYR A 30 8.83 -5.48 -12.99
CA TYR A 30 9.84 -5.06 -12.03
C TYR A 30 11.20 -5.68 -12.34
N SER A 31 12.25 -5.06 -11.83
CA SER A 31 13.60 -5.61 -11.77
C SER A 31 14.12 -5.63 -10.34
N GLN A 32 15.09 -6.48 -10.09
CA GLN A 32 15.78 -6.58 -8.82
C GLN A 32 17.18 -5.96 -8.98
N ASP A 33 17.39 -4.79 -8.39
CA ASP A 33 18.66 -4.09 -8.45
C ASP A 33 19.58 -4.51 -7.29
N GLN A 34 20.57 -5.32 -7.61
CA GLN A 34 21.54 -5.85 -6.65
C GLN A 34 22.37 -4.75 -5.98
N GLN A 35 22.61 -3.64 -6.66
CA GLN A 35 23.45 -2.55 -6.16
C GLN A 35 22.73 -1.74 -5.07
N SER A 36 21.47 -1.40 -5.28
CA SER A 36 20.66 -0.64 -4.31
C SER A 36 19.90 -1.53 -3.32
N GLY A 37 19.78 -2.84 -3.60
CA GLY A 37 18.95 -3.76 -2.83
C GLY A 37 17.45 -3.48 -2.96
N CYS A 38 17.04 -2.88 -4.09
CA CYS A 38 15.66 -2.46 -4.32
C CYS A 38 14.99 -3.25 -5.43
N LEU A 39 13.66 -3.42 -5.31
CA LEU A 39 12.80 -3.71 -6.44
C LEU A 39 12.43 -2.38 -7.11
N ILE A 40 12.57 -2.32 -8.42
CA ILE A 40 12.26 -1.15 -9.23
C ILE A 40 11.16 -1.51 -10.22
N PHE A 41 10.06 -0.80 -10.15
CA PHE A 41 8.88 -1.01 -10.99
C PHE A 41 8.91 -0.08 -12.19
N TYR A 42 8.72 -0.65 -13.38
CA TYR A 42 8.79 0.05 -14.66
C TYR A 42 7.50 -0.12 -15.46
N VAL A 43 7.19 0.90 -16.24
CA VAL A 43 6.12 0.86 -17.22
C VAL A 43 6.65 1.14 -18.61
N ASP A 44 6.10 0.39 -19.58
CA ASP A 44 6.18 0.67 -21.01
C ASP A 44 4.79 1.09 -21.49
N ALA A 45 4.70 2.17 -22.24
CA ALA A 45 3.45 2.70 -22.75
C ALA A 45 3.65 3.37 -24.11
N ARG A 46 2.56 3.52 -24.84
CA ARG A 46 2.55 4.17 -26.14
C ARG A 46 1.42 5.19 -26.22
N GLY A 47 1.75 6.38 -26.64
CA GLY A 47 0.79 7.42 -26.94
C GLY A 47 0.19 7.30 -28.35
N ASN A 48 -0.58 8.28 -28.74
CA ASN A 48 -1.09 8.45 -30.09
C ASN A 48 -0.82 9.89 -30.57
N ASP A 49 -1.23 10.20 -31.79
CA ASP A 49 -0.92 11.51 -32.42
C ASP A 49 -1.45 12.72 -31.63
N ASN A 50 -2.47 12.53 -30.79
CA ASN A 50 -3.09 13.59 -30.00
C ASN A 50 -2.74 13.54 -28.52
N MET A 51 -1.93 12.55 -28.09
CA MET A 51 -1.70 12.31 -26.68
C MET A 51 -0.24 11.95 -26.43
N HIS A 52 0.45 12.86 -25.75
CA HIS A 52 1.88 12.78 -25.46
C HIS A 52 2.20 12.81 -23.97
N ASN A 53 1.22 13.13 -23.13
CA ASN A 53 1.44 13.28 -21.70
C ASN A 53 0.75 12.17 -20.93
N PHE A 54 1.52 11.52 -20.08
CA PHE A 54 1.10 10.41 -19.26
C PHE A 54 1.14 10.79 -17.79
N MET A 55 0.18 10.28 -17.05
CA MET A 55 0.18 10.34 -15.59
C MET A 55 -0.12 8.95 -15.05
N TRP A 56 0.67 8.54 -14.06
CA TRP A 56 0.47 7.28 -13.36
C TRP A 56 0.23 7.50 -11.88
N THR A 57 -0.72 6.74 -11.37
CA THR A 57 -0.92 6.52 -9.95
C THR A 57 -0.90 5.02 -9.69
N PHE A 58 -0.67 4.62 -8.46
CA PHE A 58 -0.73 3.20 -8.12
C PHE A 58 -1.28 2.99 -6.73
N GLU A 59 -1.80 1.78 -6.54
CA GLU A 59 -2.21 1.22 -5.26
C GLU A 59 -1.32 0.04 -4.95
N GLU A 60 -0.98 -0.11 -3.69
CA GLU A 60 -0.23 -1.24 -3.16
C GLU A 60 -1.14 -2.04 -2.25
N ASP A 61 -1.23 -3.33 -2.48
CA ASP A 61 -1.87 -4.28 -1.59
C ASP A 61 -0.88 -5.38 -1.24
N TYR A 62 -0.78 -5.77 0.03
CA TYR A 62 0.14 -6.82 0.43
C TYR A 62 -0.36 -7.59 1.64
N GLU A 63 0.00 -8.86 1.67
CA GLU A 63 -0.28 -9.73 2.80
C GLU A 63 0.62 -9.42 3.98
N VAL A 64 0.02 -9.44 5.16
CA VAL A 64 0.71 -9.35 6.45
C VAL A 64 0.33 -10.56 7.26
N HIS A 65 1.32 -11.36 7.63
CA HIS A 65 1.09 -12.50 8.50
C HIS A 65 1.52 -12.17 9.93
N ALA A 66 0.73 -12.63 10.90
CA ALA A 66 1.19 -12.64 12.26
C ALA A 66 2.38 -13.62 12.38
N SER A 67 3.40 -13.18 13.07
CA SER A 67 4.65 -13.94 13.19
C SER A 67 4.50 -15.20 13.97
N VAL A 68 3.50 -15.25 14.84
CA VAL A 68 3.25 -16.35 15.75
C VAL A 68 1.80 -16.78 15.64
N ASN A 69 1.57 -18.04 15.35
CA ASN A 69 0.23 -18.60 15.37
C ASN A 69 -0.22 -18.75 16.84
N MET A 70 -1.32 -18.09 17.20
CA MET A 70 -1.86 -18.14 18.55
C MET A 70 -2.56 -19.48 18.79
N LEU A 71 -1.92 -20.37 19.52
CA LEU A 71 -2.47 -21.70 19.81
C LEU A 71 -3.10 -21.84 21.20
N TYR A 72 -2.90 -20.85 22.08
CA TYR A 72 -3.32 -20.92 23.48
C TYR A 72 -3.91 -19.59 23.96
N THR A 73 -4.95 -19.69 24.77
CA THR A 73 -5.49 -18.58 25.55
C THR A 73 -5.41 -18.92 27.03
N MET A 74 -5.34 -17.90 27.90
CA MET A 74 -5.55 -18.10 29.33
C MET A 74 -7.00 -17.84 29.71
N HIS A 75 -7.55 -18.72 30.53
CA HIS A 75 -8.85 -18.52 31.15
C HIS A 75 -8.72 -17.60 32.36
N ASP A 76 -9.81 -16.91 32.75
CA ASP A 76 -9.87 -16.00 33.91
C ASP A 76 -9.43 -16.66 35.22
N ASN A 77 -9.43 -17.98 35.30
CA ASN A 77 -8.99 -18.77 36.45
C ASN A 77 -7.52 -19.20 36.40
N GLY A 78 -6.75 -18.70 35.43
CA GLY A 78 -5.31 -18.99 35.30
C GLY A 78 -4.96 -20.31 34.60
N TYR A 79 -5.94 -21.04 34.09
CA TYR A 79 -5.67 -22.25 33.30
C TYR A 79 -5.36 -21.92 31.84
N ILE A 80 -4.41 -22.62 31.27
CA ILE A 80 -4.08 -22.52 29.85
C ILE A 80 -5.09 -23.36 29.06
N ILE A 81 -5.83 -22.72 28.19
CA ILE A 81 -6.73 -23.40 27.27
C ILE A 81 -6.12 -23.44 25.90
N LYS A 82 -6.12 -24.63 25.31
CA LYS A 82 -5.83 -24.78 23.89
C LYS A 82 -6.83 -23.97 23.10
N TYR A 83 -6.35 -23.19 22.15
CA TYR A 83 -7.19 -22.47 21.22
C TYR A 83 -8.18 -23.44 20.54
N ASP A 84 -9.46 -23.18 20.69
CA ASP A 84 -10.53 -23.92 20.01
C ASP A 84 -11.02 -23.11 18.80
N PRO A 85 -10.69 -23.56 17.58
CA PRO A 85 -11.17 -22.91 16.37
C PRO A 85 -12.70 -22.78 16.30
N SER A 86 -13.44 -23.69 16.95
CA SER A 86 -14.91 -23.68 16.95
C SER A 86 -15.51 -22.52 17.75
N ALA A 87 -14.77 -21.95 18.69
CA ALA A 87 -15.19 -20.80 19.48
C ALA A 87 -15.17 -19.47 18.67
N PHE A 88 -14.59 -19.48 17.49
CA PHE A 88 -14.47 -18.31 16.62
C PHE A 88 -15.13 -18.61 15.26
N PRO A 89 -16.41 -18.23 15.08
CA PRO A 89 -17.18 -18.53 13.85
C PRO A 89 -16.65 -17.86 12.59
N GLU A 90 -15.76 -16.87 12.72
CA GLU A 90 -15.14 -16.14 11.61
C GLU A 90 -13.91 -16.86 11.05
N LEU A 91 -13.55 -18.01 11.59
CA LEU A 91 -12.42 -18.79 11.12
C LEU A 91 -12.71 -19.46 9.79
N ASP A 92 -11.74 -19.31 8.89
CA ASP A 92 -11.66 -20.17 7.72
C ASP A 92 -11.51 -21.63 8.18
N LYS A 93 -12.63 -22.35 8.19
CA LYS A 93 -12.73 -23.72 8.70
C LYS A 93 -11.82 -24.70 7.96
N GLU A 94 -11.37 -24.35 6.75
CA GLU A 94 -10.52 -25.18 5.93
C GLU A 94 -9.06 -25.16 6.40
N LYS A 95 -8.60 -24.08 7.01
CA LYS A 95 -7.18 -23.90 7.37
C LYS A 95 -6.86 -24.11 8.86
N GLY A 96 -7.84 -24.19 9.74
CA GLY A 96 -7.71 -24.59 11.15
C GLY A 96 -6.80 -23.69 12.03
N TYR A 97 -6.61 -22.40 11.66
CA TYR A 97 -5.65 -21.52 12.29
C TYR A 97 -6.24 -20.26 12.92
N ASN A 98 -5.40 -19.55 13.65
CA ASN A 98 -5.66 -18.26 14.27
C ASN A 98 -6.33 -17.28 13.29
N PRO A 99 -7.52 -16.72 13.62
CA PRO A 99 -8.21 -15.76 12.76
C PRO A 99 -7.42 -14.48 12.52
N TYR A 100 -6.37 -14.24 13.30
CA TYR A 100 -5.53 -13.08 13.23
C TYR A 100 -4.19 -13.35 12.52
N LEU A 101 -4.06 -14.51 11.86
CA LEU A 101 -2.81 -14.89 11.21
C LEU A 101 -2.61 -14.15 9.89
N TYR A 102 -3.67 -13.97 9.10
CA TYR A 102 -3.63 -13.38 7.75
C TYR A 102 -4.42 -12.08 7.70
N CYS A 103 -3.77 -11.03 7.26
CA CYS A 103 -4.35 -9.72 7.02
C CYS A 103 -3.83 -9.13 5.71
N TRP A 104 -4.42 -8.01 5.31
CA TRP A 104 -4.02 -7.27 4.12
C TRP A 104 -3.86 -5.79 4.46
N THR A 105 -2.89 -5.16 3.82
CA THR A 105 -2.68 -3.72 3.91
C THR A 105 -2.84 -3.12 2.54
N HIS A 106 -3.51 -1.98 2.50
CA HIS A 106 -3.70 -1.17 1.31
C HIS A 106 -3.02 0.17 1.48
N ALA A 107 -2.37 0.67 0.43
CA ALA A 107 -1.77 1.99 0.39
C ALA A 107 -1.90 2.60 -1.01
N ASN A 108 -2.01 3.93 -1.07
CA ASN A 108 -2.07 4.68 -2.32
C ASN A 108 -0.74 5.39 -2.56
N SER A 109 -0.39 5.55 -3.84
CA SER A 109 0.74 6.39 -4.24
C SER A 109 0.54 7.84 -3.79
N SER A 110 1.62 8.45 -3.33
CA SER A 110 1.66 9.88 -2.95
C SER A 110 2.58 10.72 -3.83
N SER A 111 3.29 10.08 -4.76
CA SER A 111 4.23 10.76 -5.67
C SER A 111 3.54 11.19 -6.97
N ILE A 112 4.05 12.27 -7.56
CA ILE A 112 3.61 12.74 -8.88
C ILE A 112 4.44 12.01 -9.95
N ASN A 113 3.83 11.02 -10.60
CA ASN A 113 4.44 10.27 -11.71
C ASN A 113 3.84 10.74 -13.03
N ILE A 114 4.59 11.54 -13.75
CA ILE A 114 4.23 12.09 -15.07
C ILE A 114 5.39 11.95 -16.04
N TYR A 115 5.07 11.81 -17.30
CA TYR A 115 6.04 11.80 -18.40
C TYR A 115 5.43 12.39 -19.66
N SER A 116 6.26 13.05 -20.48
CA SER A 116 5.85 13.57 -21.78
C SER A 116 6.77 13.04 -22.87
N THR A 117 6.16 12.60 -23.95
CA THR A 117 6.87 12.18 -25.17
C THR A 117 6.88 13.26 -26.25
N SER A 118 6.37 14.47 -25.98
CA SER A 118 6.24 15.55 -26.95
C SER A 118 7.57 15.94 -27.63
N ASN A 119 8.70 15.72 -26.96
CA ASN A 119 10.02 16.03 -27.47
C ASN A 119 10.75 14.77 -28.03
N LEU A 120 10.08 13.63 -28.11
CA LEU A 120 10.66 12.41 -28.63
C LEU A 120 10.28 12.19 -30.10
N THR A 121 11.12 11.48 -30.83
CA THR A 121 10.85 11.13 -32.23
C THR A 121 9.70 10.14 -32.35
N GLU A 122 9.55 9.27 -31.37
CA GLU A 122 8.46 8.30 -31.29
C GLU A 122 7.65 8.55 -30.01
N ASN A 123 6.32 8.44 -30.11
CA ASN A 123 5.44 8.59 -28.98
C ASN A 123 5.40 7.30 -28.14
N VAL A 124 6.55 6.93 -27.58
CA VAL A 124 6.75 5.67 -26.85
C VAL A 124 7.50 5.95 -25.55
N VAL A 125 6.97 5.42 -24.47
CA VAL A 125 7.61 5.38 -23.16
C VAL A 125 8.23 4.00 -22.98
N LYS A 126 9.51 3.94 -22.61
CA LYS A 126 10.22 2.68 -22.32
C LYS A 126 10.94 2.76 -21.01
N MET A 127 10.81 1.71 -20.20
CA MET A 127 11.50 1.56 -18.91
C MET A 127 11.33 2.79 -18.00
N HIS A 128 10.13 3.39 -18.00
CA HIS A 128 9.89 4.52 -17.11
C HIS A 128 9.72 4.01 -15.67
N GLU A 129 10.59 4.48 -14.78
CA GLU A 129 10.55 4.11 -13.36
C GLU A 129 9.32 4.73 -12.68
N ILE A 130 8.42 3.88 -12.20
CA ILE A 130 7.24 4.29 -11.46
C ILE A 130 7.55 4.40 -9.97
N TYR A 131 8.21 3.38 -9.43
CA TYR A 131 8.47 3.31 -8.00
C TYR A 131 9.66 2.42 -7.68
N ARG A 132 10.31 2.72 -6.55
CA ARG A 132 11.47 1.97 -6.06
C ARG A 132 11.29 1.66 -4.58
N LEU A 133 11.43 0.39 -4.22
CA LEU A 133 11.26 -0.09 -2.86
C LEU A 133 12.41 -1.00 -2.44
N ASN A 134 12.91 -0.78 -1.24
CA ASN A 134 13.90 -1.69 -0.67
C ASN A 134 13.29 -3.07 -0.41
N ALA A 135 13.96 -4.13 -0.87
CA ALA A 135 13.50 -5.51 -0.74
C ALA A 135 13.36 -5.99 0.71
N SER A 136 13.99 -5.29 1.66
CA SER A 136 13.91 -5.61 3.10
C SER A 136 12.64 -5.09 3.77
N TYR A 137 11.75 -4.40 3.07
CA TYR A 137 10.46 -4.03 3.64
C TYR A 137 9.57 -5.26 3.82
N SER A 138 8.86 -5.33 4.95
CA SER A 138 7.97 -6.44 5.31
C SER A 138 6.80 -6.65 4.33
N ARG A 139 6.46 -5.65 3.51
CA ARG A 139 5.44 -5.77 2.47
C ARG A 139 5.77 -6.81 1.40
N PHE A 140 7.04 -7.23 1.32
CA PHE A 140 7.50 -8.30 0.43
C PHE A 140 7.71 -9.64 1.13
N ASP A 141 7.28 -9.78 2.39
CA ASP A 141 7.49 -11.05 3.11
C ASP A 141 6.63 -12.19 2.55
N HIS A 142 5.50 -11.85 1.97
CA HIS A 142 4.55 -12.78 1.38
C HIS A 142 4.20 -12.36 -0.03
N LEU A 143 2.93 -12.16 -0.32
CA LEU A 143 2.47 -11.69 -1.60
C LEU A 143 2.23 -10.17 -1.58
N TYR A 144 2.82 -9.49 -2.53
CA TYR A 144 2.66 -8.07 -2.79
C TYR A 144 2.01 -7.88 -4.16
N CYS A 145 1.14 -6.91 -4.29
CA CYS A 145 0.54 -6.50 -5.56
C CYS A 145 0.63 -4.98 -5.71
N MET A 146 1.07 -4.52 -6.87
CA MET A 146 0.91 -3.14 -7.29
C MET A 146 -0.08 -3.07 -8.44
N THR A 147 -1.15 -2.28 -8.26
CA THR A 147 -2.09 -1.92 -9.33
C THR A 147 -1.71 -0.56 -9.87
N LEU A 148 -1.17 -0.53 -11.07
CA LEU A 148 -0.79 0.70 -11.78
C LEU A 148 -1.98 1.20 -12.59
N TYR A 149 -2.32 2.48 -12.44
CA TYR A 149 -3.33 3.19 -13.21
C TYR A 149 -2.64 4.19 -14.13
N GLN A 150 -3.01 4.21 -15.38
CA GLN A 150 -2.49 5.10 -16.42
C GLN A 150 -3.60 5.98 -16.98
N SER A 151 -3.35 7.27 -17.07
CA SER A 151 -4.23 8.26 -17.69
C SER A 151 -3.45 9.16 -18.63
N ALA A 152 -4.15 9.66 -19.67
CA ALA A 152 -3.68 10.77 -20.47
C ALA A 152 -4.05 12.09 -19.80
N ILE A 153 -3.19 13.08 -19.90
CA ILE A 153 -3.43 14.43 -19.39
C ILE A 153 -3.10 15.49 -20.45
N SER A 154 -3.79 16.62 -20.40
CA SER A 154 -3.51 17.74 -21.31
C SER A 154 -2.16 18.39 -21.03
N ASP A 155 -1.67 19.20 -21.96
CA ASP A 155 -0.42 19.96 -21.79
C ASP A 155 -0.48 20.90 -20.58
N GLU A 156 -1.61 21.52 -20.32
CA GLU A 156 -1.81 22.40 -19.17
C GLU A 156 -1.73 21.62 -17.86
N ALA A 157 -2.38 20.45 -17.82
CA ALA A 157 -2.32 19.55 -16.66
C ALA A 157 -0.89 19.05 -16.42
N TYR A 158 -0.19 18.66 -17.50
CA TYR A 158 1.19 18.23 -17.40
C TYR A 158 2.08 19.34 -16.84
N ASN A 159 1.97 20.57 -17.36
CA ASN A 159 2.74 21.71 -16.89
C ASN A 159 2.46 22.05 -15.42
N TYR A 160 1.20 21.93 -15.01
CA TYR A 160 0.83 22.09 -13.61
C TYR A 160 1.50 21.05 -12.72
N TYR A 161 1.36 19.76 -13.04
CA TYR A 161 1.94 18.68 -12.24
C TYR A 161 3.47 18.66 -12.30
N ALA A 162 4.08 19.02 -13.42
CA ALA A 162 5.55 19.16 -13.53
C ALA A 162 6.07 20.26 -12.61
N THR A 163 5.36 21.38 -12.53
CA THR A 163 5.69 22.45 -11.60
C THR A 163 5.55 22.00 -10.15
N MET A 164 4.46 21.29 -9.83
CA MET A 164 4.23 20.73 -8.49
C MET A 164 5.31 19.73 -8.11
N LYS A 165 5.69 18.81 -9.02
CA LYS A 165 6.77 17.84 -8.81
C LYS A 165 8.08 18.54 -8.47
N ARG A 166 8.49 19.53 -9.28
CA ARG A 166 9.69 20.31 -9.03
C ARG A 166 9.68 21.03 -7.69
N LEU A 167 8.54 21.61 -7.30
CA LEU A 167 8.42 22.29 -6.01
C LEU A 167 8.53 21.29 -4.84
N THR A 168 7.95 20.11 -4.98
CA THR A 168 8.03 19.04 -3.98
C THR A 168 9.47 18.56 -3.81
N GLU A 169 10.18 18.37 -4.90
CA GLU A 169 11.59 17.97 -4.88
C GLU A 169 12.48 19.03 -4.21
N LEU A 170 12.22 20.32 -4.43
CA LEU A 170 12.96 21.42 -3.81
C LEU A 170 12.65 21.61 -2.33
N THR A 171 11.42 21.36 -1.91
CA THR A 171 10.95 21.65 -0.55
C THR A 171 10.81 20.42 0.33
N GLY A 172 10.89 19.22 -0.25
CA GLY A 172 10.71 17.94 0.43
C GLY A 172 9.26 17.65 0.86
N SER A 173 8.28 18.47 0.44
CA SER A 173 6.88 18.28 0.82
C SER A 173 5.89 18.82 -0.20
N LEU A 174 4.88 18.02 -0.57
CA LEU A 174 3.72 18.44 -1.35
C LEU A 174 2.86 19.51 -0.65
N PHE A 175 2.98 19.62 0.66
CA PHE A 175 2.21 20.55 1.48
C PHE A 175 2.97 21.84 1.81
N SER A 176 4.18 22.01 1.26
CA SER A 176 4.90 23.29 1.38
C SER A 176 4.12 24.43 0.73
N PRO A 177 4.26 25.68 1.22
CA PRO A 177 3.60 26.82 0.61
C PRO A 177 3.93 26.90 -0.88
N MET A 178 2.89 26.74 -1.71
CA MET A 178 3.06 26.90 -3.17
C MET A 178 3.34 28.36 -3.48
N PRO A 179 4.22 28.65 -4.45
CA PRO A 179 4.31 29.96 -5.03
C PRO A 179 2.94 30.43 -5.52
N SER A 180 2.65 31.71 -5.37
CA SER A 180 1.36 32.31 -5.78
C SER A 180 1.04 32.15 -7.27
N ASP A 181 2.03 31.79 -8.05
CA ASP A 181 1.96 31.76 -9.52
C ASP A 181 1.47 30.41 -10.10
N VAL A 182 1.36 29.36 -9.26
CA VAL A 182 0.84 28.07 -9.72
C VAL A 182 -0.69 28.09 -9.65
N LYS A 183 -1.31 28.45 -10.76
CA LYS A 183 -2.77 28.48 -10.91
C LYS A 183 -3.28 27.10 -11.31
N GLY A 184 -4.36 26.66 -10.65
CA GLY A 184 -5.15 25.52 -11.08
C GLY A 184 -6.19 25.93 -12.14
N ASN A 185 -7.07 24.98 -12.45
CA ASN A 185 -8.18 25.20 -13.38
C ASN A 185 -9.55 25.30 -12.67
N ILE A 186 -9.55 25.77 -11.43
CA ILE A 186 -10.75 25.95 -10.62
C ILE A 186 -10.80 27.42 -10.19
N THR A 187 -11.93 28.07 -10.41
CA THR A 187 -12.16 29.46 -10.05
C THR A 187 -13.33 29.62 -9.10
N CYS A 188 -13.26 30.62 -8.21
CA CYS A 188 -14.37 30.99 -7.35
C CYS A 188 -15.32 31.91 -8.14
N THR A 189 -16.48 31.37 -8.54
CA THR A 189 -17.47 32.13 -9.36
C THR A 189 -18.51 32.84 -8.51
N LYS A 190 -18.68 32.48 -7.24
CA LYS A 190 -19.60 33.11 -6.31
C LYS A 190 -19.04 33.11 -4.90
N GLY A 191 -19.17 34.21 -4.16
CA GLY A 191 -18.79 34.31 -2.75
C GLY A 191 -17.53 35.15 -2.50
N GLY A 192 -16.74 35.50 -3.53
CA GLY A 192 -15.61 36.44 -3.44
C GLY A 192 -14.37 35.90 -2.73
N GLN A 193 -14.26 34.58 -2.53
CA GLN A 193 -13.07 33.94 -2.00
C GLN A 193 -11.99 33.80 -3.10
N LYS A 194 -10.74 33.58 -2.66
CA LYS A 194 -9.64 33.23 -3.57
C LYS A 194 -9.91 31.91 -4.27
N ASP A 195 -9.39 31.80 -5.48
CA ASP A 195 -9.41 30.54 -6.23
C ASP A 195 -8.76 29.43 -5.39
N PRO A 196 -9.35 28.23 -5.38
CA PRO A 196 -8.76 27.10 -4.66
C PRO A 196 -7.50 26.62 -5.37
N ARG A 197 -6.61 26.02 -4.60
CA ARG A 197 -5.44 25.36 -5.16
C ARG A 197 -5.83 23.95 -5.60
N GLY A 198 -5.33 23.52 -6.73
CA GLY A 198 -5.56 22.20 -7.29
C GLY A 198 -5.81 22.25 -8.79
N TYR A 199 -5.69 21.10 -9.43
CA TYR A 199 -5.98 20.92 -10.84
C TYR A 199 -6.86 19.69 -11.02
N ILE A 200 -7.95 19.82 -11.75
CA ILE A 200 -8.87 18.73 -12.06
C ILE A 200 -8.64 18.28 -13.49
N THR A 201 -8.50 16.98 -13.69
CA THR A 201 -8.42 16.34 -15.00
C THR A 201 -9.62 15.42 -15.20
N ALA A 202 -9.98 15.17 -16.44
CA ALA A 202 -10.92 14.13 -16.84
C ALA A 202 -10.25 13.26 -17.89
N SER A 203 -10.11 11.97 -17.61
CA SER A 203 -9.51 11.03 -18.54
C SER A 203 -10.07 9.64 -18.32
N HIS A 204 -10.03 8.81 -19.35
CA HIS A 204 -10.17 7.37 -19.15
C HIS A 204 -8.92 6.85 -18.46
N VAL A 205 -9.08 5.77 -17.71
CA VAL A 205 -7.99 5.14 -16.98
C VAL A 205 -7.88 3.69 -17.41
N THR A 206 -6.69 3.29 -17.81
CA THR A 206 -6.33 1.88 -17.96
C THR A 206 -5.54 1.43 -16.75
N TYR A 207 -5.55 0.14 -16.44
CA TYR A 207 -4.79 -0.38 -15.31
C TYR A 207 -4.20 -1.76 -15.60
N LYS A 208 -3.09 -2.05 -14.94
CA LYS A 208 -2.47 -3.39 -14.86
C LYS A 208 -2.09 -3.71 -13.42
N ARG A 209 -2.18 -4.99 -13.06
CA ARG A 209 -1.70 -5.53 -11.79
C ARG A 209 -0.44 -6.33 -11.97
N LEU A 210 0.49 -6.16 -11.06
CA LEU A 210 1.73 -6.89 -11.00
C LEU A 210 1.88 -7.49 -9.60
N PHE A 211 1.98 -8.82 -9.55
CA PHE A 211 2.23 -9.54 -8.32
C PHE A 211 3.71 -9.82 -8.14
N VAL A 212 4.18 -9.77 -6.91
CA VAL A 212 5.54 -10.12 -6.51
C VAL A 212 5.44 -11.05 -5.31
N SER A 213 5.87 -12.30 -5.48
CA SER A 213 6.01 -13.23 -4.36
C SER A 213 7.29 -12.95 -3.61
N GLY A 214 7.24 -13.02 -2.28
CA GLY A 214 8.43 -12.91 -1.44
C GLY A 214 9.49 -13.96 -1.78
N ASP A 215 9.08 -15.14 -2.23
CA ASP A 215 9.97 -16.24 -2.62
C ASP A 215 10.71 -15.99 -3.96
N GLU A 216 10.21 -15.09 -4.80
CA GLU A 216 10.86 -14.71 -6.06
C GLU A 216 11.98 -13.67 -5.86
N ILE A 217 12.08 -13.09 -4.66
CA ILE A 217 13.06 -12.05 -4.37
C ILE A 217 14.40 -12.69 -4.04
N THR A 218 15.38 -12.49 -4.91
CA THR A 218 16.77 -12.99 -4.76
C THR A 218 17.72 -11.99 -4.09
N LEU A 219 17.24 -10.77 -3.84
CA LEU A 219 18.02 -9.74 -3.15
C LEU A 219 18.27 -10.13 -1.70
N LYS A 220 19.45 -9.75 -1.20
CA LYS A 220 19.75 -9.92 0.22
C LYS A 220 18.80 -9.04 1.04
N ARG A 221 17.96 -9.67 1.84
CA ARG A 221 17.02 -9.01 2.73
C ARG A 221 17.63 -8.90 4.13
N THR A 222 17.73 -7.68 4.64
CA THR A 222 18.09 -7.42 6.03
C THR A 222 16.81 -7.10 6.79
N TYR A 223 16.26 -8.09 7.46
CA TYR A 223 15.12 -7.88 8.34
C TYR A 223 15.52 -6.99 9.50
N LYS A 224 14.88 -5.85 9.65
CA LYS A 224 15.05 -4.96 10.81
C LYS A 224 14.35 -5.49 12.07
N TYR A 225 13.46 -6.45 11.88
CA TYR A 225 12.80 -7.13 13.00
C TYR A 225 13.48 -8.47 13.21
N ASP A 226 14.58 -8.46 13.99
CA ASP A 226 14.85 -9.64 14.79
C ASP A 226 13.57 -9.93 15.55
N TYR A 227 12.99 -11.09 15.29
CA TYR A 227 11.94 -11.66 16.14
C TYR A 227 12.43 -11.53 17.56
N MET A 228 11.87 -10.62 18.33
CA MET A 228 12.16 -10.61 19.74
C MET A 228 11.75 -11.98 20.25
N PRO A 229 12.71 -12.82 20.70
CA PRO A 229 12.37 -14.13 21.21
C PRO A 229 11.35 -13.90 22.31
N GLY A 230 10.22 -14.58 22.24
CA GLY A 230 9.18 -14.46 23.24
C GLY A 230 9.79 -14.56 24.63
N ASN A 231 9.38 -13.70 25.52
CA ASN A 231 9.87 -13.71 26.90
C ASN A 231 9.52 -15.04 27.57
N ASN A 232 10.44 -15.57 28.37
CA ASN A 232 10.18 -16.77 29.15
C ASN A 232 8.97 -16.55 30.06
N PHE A 233 8.06 -17.50 30.04
CA PHE A 233 6.88 -17.52 30.90
C PHE A 233 7.00 -18.69 31.89
N LYS A 234 6.69 -18.42 33.17
CA LYS A 234 6.61 -19.45 34.20
C LYS A 234 5.14 -19.74 34.47
N LEU A 235 4.73 -21.00 34.32
CA LEU A 235 3.36 -21.48 34.59
C LEU A 235 2.87 -21.18 36.02
N GLU A 236 3.79 -20.99 36.96
CA GLU A 236 3.49 -20.67 38.36
C GLU A 236 3.04 -19.23 38.59
N GLN A 237 2.98 -18.42 37.56
CA GLN A 237 2.57 -16.99 37.63
C GLN A 237 1.33 -16.74 36.76
N PRO A 238 0.14 -17.23 37.14
CA PRO A 238 -1.09 -17.00 36.37
C PRO A 238 -1.49 -15.50 36.30
N GLU A 239 -1.02 -14.69 37.23
CA GLU A 239 -1.29 -13.24 37.30
C GLU A 239 -0.18 -12.39 36.65
N ASP A 240 0.54 -12.92 35.66
CA ASP A 240 1.57 -12.14 34.98
C ASP A 240 0.96 -10.87 34.35
N PRO A 241 1.41 -9.66 34.75
CA PRO A 241 0.81 -8.40 34.32
C PRO A 241 0.90 -8.17 32.82
N ARG A 242 1.74 -8.91 32.10
CA ARG A 242 1.87 -8.86 30.66
C ARG A 242 0.60 -9.32 29.92
N PHE A 243 -0.21 -10.21 30.52
CA PHE A 243 -1.50 -10.59 29.93
C PHE A 243 -2.46 -9.41 29.89
N ALA A 244 -2.48 -8.57 30.92
CA ALA A 244 -3.28 -7.34 30.92
C ALA A 244 -2.82 -6.35 29.84
N LEU A 245 -1.57 -6.45 29.39
CA LEU A 245 -1.03 -5.68 28.26
C LEU A 245 -1.26 -6.36 26.90
N GLY A 246 -1.99 -7.49 26.87
CA GLY A 246 -2.35 -8.21 25.68
C GLY A 246 -1.26 -9.16 25.13
N TYR A 247 -0.25 -9.48 25.92
CA TYR A 247 0.72 -10.50 25.52
C TYR A 247 0.05 -11.87 25.38
N VAL A 248 0.52 -12.66 24.42
CA VAL A 248 -0.07 -13.93 24.03
C VAL A 248 0.91 -15.05 24.33
N LEU A 249 0.38 -16.15 24.88
CA LEU A 249 1.15 -17.36 25.16
C LEU A 249 1.24 -18.23 23.91
N TRP A 250 2.44 -18.69 23.62
CA TRP A 250 2.72 -19.58 22.50
C TRP A 250 3.68 -20.71 22.90
N SER A 251 3.55 -21.86 22.27
CA SER A 251 4.47 -22.97 22.39
C SER A 251 4.82 -23.56 21.03
N LYS A 252 6.07 -23.95 20.87
CA LYS A 252 6.55 -24.67 19.68
C LYS A 252 5.89 -26.07 19.54
N HIS A 253 5.46 -26.65 20.65
CA HIS A 253 4.87 -27.99 20.72
C HIS A 253 3.42 -27.91 21.22
N PRO A 254 2.43 -27.88 20.30
CA PRO A 254 1.03 -27.59 20.67
C PRO A 254 0.35 -28.68 21.49
N THR A 255 0.84 -29.92 21.47
CA THR A 255 0.20 -31.06 22.16
C THR A 255 0.97 -31.57 23.39
N ASN A 256 2.29 -31.39 23.40
CA ASN A 256 3.20 -31.87 24.46
C ASN A 256 4.18 -30.75 24.83
N TYR A 257 3.68 -29.61 25.30
CA TYR A 257 4.55 -28.53 25.74
C TYR A 257 5.11 -28.78 27.14
N THR A 258 6.36 -28.42 27.33
CA THR A 258 6.96 -28.24 28.65
C THR A 258 6.97 -26.78 29.02
N GLN A 259 7.17 -26.46 30.30
CA GLN A 259 7.31 -25.08 30.76
C GLN A 259 8.42 -24.32 30.00
N GLN A 260 9.45 -25.00 29.53
CA GLN A 260 10.55 -24.39 28.77
C GLN A 260 10.15 -23.99 27.35
N ASP A 261 9.06 -24.57 26.82
CA ASP A 261 8.57 -24.28 25.48
C ASP A 261 7.62 -23.08 25.43
N LEU A 262 7.13 -22.67 26.60
CA LEU A 262 6.16 -21.56 26.67
C LEU A 262 6.86 -20.19 26.61
N ARG A 263 6.36 -19.32 25.76
CA ARG A 263 6.84 -17.95 25.56
C ARG A 263 5.69 -16.98 25.49
N LEU A 264 5.90 -15.78 26.01
CA LEU A 264 4.97 -14.66 25.85
C LEU A 264 5.44 -13.76 24.70
N TYR A 265 4.55 -13.54 23.77
CA TYR A 265 4.78 -12.69 22.61
C TYR A 265 3.94 -11.43 22.68
N TYR A 266 4.44 -10.34 22.09
CA TYR A 266 3.69 -9.10 21.94
C TYR A 266 2.42 -9.32 21.11
N PRO A 267 1.34 -8.55 21.39
CA PRO A 267 0.08 -8.66 20.65
C PRO A 267 0.26 -8.56 19.14
N GLU A 268 1.14 -7.67 18.70
CA GLU A 268 1.42 -7.43 17.28
C GLU A 268 2.03 -8.65 16.57
N ALA A 269 2.80 -9.47 17.31
CA ALA A 269 3.37 -10.69 16.76
C ALA A 269 2.32 -11.79 16.52
N CYS A 270 1.20 -11.74 17.24
CA CYS A 270 0.14 -12.75 17.19
C CYS A 270 -1.13 -12.31 16.46
N ASN A 271 -1.25 -11.02 16.21
CA ASN A 271 -2.44 -10.43 15.63
C ASN A 271 -2.09 -9.40 14.55
N CYS A 272 -2.21 -9.81 13.29
CA CYS A 272 -1.94 -8.95 12.16
C CYS A 272 -2.87 -7.73 12.07
N GLN A 273 -4.05 -7.74 12.70
CA GLN A 273 -4.97 -6.60 12.74
C GLN A 273 -4.42 -5.39 13.54
N LYS A 274 -3.35 -5.57 14.29
CA LYS A 274 -2.69 -4.45 14.98
C LYS A 274 -1.97 -3.51 14.02
N VAL A 275 -1.63 -4.00 12.83
CA VAL A 275 -0.87 -3.25 11.82
C VAL A 275 -1.57 -3.21 10.44
N SER A 276 -2.66 -3.98 10.27
CA SER A 276 -3.36 -4.13 8.99
C SER A 276 -4.83 -4.50 9.17
N THR A 277 -5.54 -4.84 8.12
CA THR A 277 -6.96 -5.16 8.13
C THR A 277 -7.23 -6.59 7.69
N LYS A 278 -8.42 -7.11 8.03
CA LYS A 278 -8.90 -8.41 7.55
C LYS A 278 -9.61 -8.36 6.20
N ILE A 279 -9.69 -7.18 5.62
CA ILE A 279 -10.37 -7.00 4.33
C ILE A 279 -9.44 -7.48 3.24
N LYS A 280 -9.71 -8.70 2.75
CA LYS A 280 -9.03 -9.26 1.59
C LYS A 280 -9.59 -8.59 0.34
N PRO A 281 -8.75 -8.08 -0.58
CA PRO A 281 -9.25 -7.60 -1.87
C PRO A 281 -10.00 -8.71 -2.63
N GLU A 282 -11.15 -8.41 -3.21
CA GLU A 282 -11.99 -9.39 -3.92
C GLU A 282 -11.24 -10.12 -5.06
N TRP A 283 -10.32 -9.41 -5.69
CA TRP A 283 -9.49 -9.90 -6.80
C TRP A 283 -8.19 -10.58 -6.34
N TRP A 284 -7.95 -10.71 -5.03
CA TRP A 284 -6.74 -11.36 -4.50
C TRP A 284 -6.77 -12.86 -4.80
N PRO A 285 -5.67 -13.45 -5.30
CA PRO A 285 -5.64 -14.86 -5.64
C PRO A 285 -5.91 -15.75 -4.43
N ASN A 286 -6.67 -16.82 -4.64
CA ASN A 286 -7.01 -17.78 -3.59
C ASN A 286 -5.97 -18.92 -3.47
N ASP A 287 -5.20 -19.15 -4.52
CA ASP A 287 -4.39 -20.38 -4.68
C ASP A 287 -2.91 -20.21 -4.32
N LEU A 288 -2.52 -19.04 -3.80
CA LEU A 288 -1.13 -18.73 -3.43
C LEU A 288 -0.85 -18.82 -1.92
N LEU A 289 -1.75 -19.44 -1.16
CA LEU A 289 -1.61 -19.68 0.29
C LEU A 289 -1.33 -21.15 0.58
#